data_e4e219eef23b7c36c5a6c6b01c4d6130
#
_entry.id   e4e219eef23b7c36c5a6c6b01c4d6130
#
_cell.length_a   1.000
_cell.length_b   1.000
_cell.length_c   1.000
_cell.angle_alpha   90.00
_cell.angle_beta   90.00
_cell.angle_gamma   90.00
#
_symmetry.space_group_name_H-M   'P 1'
#
loop_
_entity.id
_entity.type
_entity.pdbx_description
1 polymer ?
#
loop_
_entity_poly.entity_id
_entity_poly.type
_entity_poly.pdbx_seq_one_letter_code
_entity_poly.pdbx_strand_id
1 'polypeptide(L)'
;MPEAKILSLIREARRVLKSGGIFYALIGLHDHFHNFDKRVSKVNFLRYPEWQWALIGKNRISYHNRLRECDFLNALSQNGAENLVVNNVIDPPDLDRVRSMRVANRFRRYTSSQLAVTRSEIAAKFTNRPA
;
A
#
# COMPACT_ATOMS: atom_id res chain seq x y z
N MET A 1 -10.04 -2.87 -1.57
CA MET A 1 -10.19 -2.07 -2.81
C MET A 1 -9.16 -2.56 -3.83
N PRO A 2 -9.57 -2.86 -5.07
CA PRO A 2 -8.64 -3.29 -6.12
C PRO A 2 -7.60 -2.22 -6.46
N GLU A 3 -6.40 -2.65 -6.88
CA GLU A 3 -5.29 -1.74 -7.19
C GLU A 3 -5.66 -0.69 -8.25
N ALA A 4 -6.34 -1.11 -9.32
CA ALA A 4 -6.76 -0.19 -10.37
C ALA A 4 -7.68 0.93 -9.86
N LYS A 5 -8.54 0.64 -8.89
CA LYS A 5 -9.43 1.64 -8.28
C LYS A 5 -8.65 2.66 -7.43
N ILE A 6 -7.59 2.22 -6.77
CA ILE A 6 -6.73 3.12 -5.99
C ILE A 6 -6.02 4.11 -6.91
N LEU A 7 -5.47 3.63 -8.03
CA LEU A 7 -4.83 4.49 -9.01
C LEU A 7 -5.82 5.46 -9.64
N SER A 8 -7.04 5.00 -9.91
CA SER A 8 -8.13 5.85 -10.40
C SER A 8 -8.54 6.90 -9.38
N LEU A 9 -8.56 6.56 -8.10
CA LEU A 9 -8.85 7.49 -7.00
C LEU A 9 -7.82 8.61 -6.93
N ILE A 10 -6.55 8.28 -7.06
CA ILE A 10 -5.47 9.28 -7.05
C ILE A 10 -5.59 10.24 -8.25
N ARG A 11 -5.88 9.70 -9.44
CA ARG A 11 -6.13 10.53 -10.62
C ARG A 11 -7.33 11.45 -10.45
N GLU A 12 -8.40 10.93 -9.86
CA GLU A 12 -9.61 11.72 -9.59
C GLU A 12 -9.36 12.79 -8.53
N ALA A 13 -8.58 12.49 -7.50
CA ALA A 13 -8.15 13.47 -6.51
C ALA A 13 -7.40 14.64 -7.18
N ARG A 14 -6.48 14.33 -8.10
CA ARG A 14 -5.78 15.33 -8.88
C ARG A 14 -6.75 16.20 -9.68
N ARG A 15 -7.76 15.57 -10.28
CA ARG A 15 -8.74 16.28 -11.12
C ARG A 15 -9.59 17.28 -10.33
N VAL A 16 -10.03 16.88 -9.11
CA VAL A 16 -10.98 17.68 -8.33
C VAL A 16 -10.30 18.68 -7.40
N LEU A 17 -9.06 18.43 -6.98
CA LEU A 17 -8.35 19.32 -6.09
C LEU A 17 -7.82 20.55 -6.85
N LYS A 18 -7.95 21.71 -6.24
CA LYS A 18 -7.33 22.93 -6.76
C LYS A 18 -5.80 22.80 -6.69
N SER A 19 -5.09 23.59 -7.51
CA SER A 19 -3.64 23.71 -7.39
C SER A 19 -3.27 24.09 -5.95
N GLY A 20 -2.35 23.33 -5.34
CA GLY A 20 -2.02 23.48 -3.93
C GLY A 20 -2.94 22.70 -2.99
N GLY A 21 -3.94 21.99 -3.50
CA GLY A 21 -4.82 21.16 -2.71
C GLY A 21 -4.09 19.97 -2.09
N ILE A 22 -4.56 19.54 -0.93
CA ILE A 22 -3.93 18.47 -0.13
C ILE A 22 -4.73 17.18 -0.26
N PHE A 23 -4.03 16.10 -0.59
CA PHE A 23 -4.53 14.74 -0.49
C PHE A 23 -3.98 14.13 0.80
N TYR A 24 -4.87 13.66 1.66
CA TYR A 24 -4.48 13.00 2.90
C TYR A 24 -5.03 11.57 2.92
N ALA A 25 -4.18 10.63 3.28
CA ALA A 25 -4.59 9.23 3.40
C ALA A 25 -3.93 8.55 4.61
N LEU A 26 -4.72 7.75 5.30
CA LEU A 26 -4.26 6.83 6.31
C LEU A 26 -4.45 5.42 5.76
N ILE A 27 -3.37 4.70 5.55
CA ILE A 27 -3.37 3.45 4.78
C ILE A 27 -2.94 2.28 5.66
N GLY A 28 -3.81 1.29 5.77
CA GLY A 28 -3.47 -0.01 6.34
C GLY A 28 -2.85 -0.89 5.28
N LEU A 29 -1.65 -1.40 5.55
CA LEU A 29 -0.85 -2.19 4.61
C LEU A 29 -0.56 -3.60 5.15
N HIS A 30 -1.27 -4.01 6.18
CA HIS A 30 -1.09 -5.32 6.82
C HIS A 30 -2.08 -6.35 6.26
N ASP A 31 -1.76 -7.63 6.47
CA ASP A 31 -2.66 -8.72 6.15
C ASP A 31 -3.91 -8.65 7.05
N HIS A 32 -5.08 -8.51 6.44
CA HIS A 32 -6.35 -8.40 7.18
C HIS A 32 -6.70 -9.65 7.97
N PHE A 33 -6.17 -10.82 7.62
CA PHE A 33 -6.35 -12.03 8.43
C PHE A 33 -5.78 -11.90 9.84
N HIS A 34 -4.75 -11.05 10.01
CA HIS A 34 -4.22 -10.74 11.33
C HIS A 34 -5.28 -10.16 12.26
N ASN A 35 -6.28 -9.44 11.73
CA ASN A 35 -7.36 -8.86 12.54
C ASN A 35 -8.27 -9.94 13.16
N PHE A 36 -8.39 -11.09 12.49
CA PHE A 36 -9.22 -12.21 12.94
C PHE A 36 -8.43 -13.26 13.71
N ASP A 37 -7.15 -13.44 13.38
CA ASP A 37 -6.27 -14.40 14.03
C ASP A 37 -4.88 -13.78 14.19
N LYS A 38 -4.53 -13.44 15.43
CA LYS A 38 -3.24 -12.80 15.76
C LYS A 38 -2.03 -13.70 15.54
N ARG A 39 -2.23 -15.01 15.33
CA ARG A 39 -1.17 -15.94 14.94
C ARG A 39 -0.74 -15.74 13.49
N VAL A 40 -1.60 -15.17 12.66
CA VAL A 40 -1.26 -14.79 11.29
C VAL A 40 -0.47 -13.49 11.34
N SER A 41 0.76 -13.50 10.80
CA SER A 41 1.61 -12.32 10.74
C SER A 41 0.97 -11.23 9.89
N LYS A 42 1.21 -9.97 10.24
CA LYS A 42 0.78 -8.80 9.46
C LYS A 42 1.33 -8.79 8.03
N VAL A 43 2.44 -9.49 7.79
CA VAL A 43 3.10 -9.57 6.47
C VAL A 43 2.94 -10.94 5.81
N ASN A 44 2.15 -11.82 6.40
CA ASN A 44 1.97 -13.20 5.90
C ASN A 44 1.52 -13.25 4.43
N PHE A 45 0.67 -12.32 4.00
CA PHE A 45 0.10 -12.32 2.65
C PHE A 45 1.15 -12.07 1.54
N LEU A 46 2.36 -11.65 1.88
CA LEU A 46 3.42 -11.40 0.91
C LEU A 46 4.04 -12.68 0.34
N ARG A 47 3.77 -13.83 0.95
CA ARG A 47 4.28 -15.13 0.48
C ARG A 47 3.47 -15.73 -0.67
N TYR A 48 2.25 -15.23 -0.92
CA TYR A 48 1.37 -15.82 -1.92
C TYR A 48 1.63 -15.25 -3.30
N PRO A 49 1.82 -16.10 -4.34
CA PRO A 49 1.82 -15.64 -5.72
C PRO A 49 0.45 -15.10 -6.11
N GLU A 50 0.38 -14.32 -7.20
CA GLU A 50 -0.86 -13.64 -7.60
C GLU A 50 -2.03 -14.61 -7.79
N TRP A 51 -1.80 -15.76 -8.39
CA TRP A 51 -2.88 -16.72 -8.64
C TRP A 51 -3.48 -17.28 -7.35
N GLN A 52 -2.63 -17.56 -6.34
CA GLN A 52 -3.12 -18.01 -5.02
C GLN A 52 -3.85 -16.89 -4.29
N TRP A 53 -3.33 -15.68 -4.37
CA TRP A 53 -3.96 -14.54 -3.72
C TRP A 53 -5.33 -14.25 -4.33
N ALA A 54 -5.46 -14.35 -5.65
CA ALA A 54 -6.72 -14.21 -6.35
C ALA A 54 -7.75 -15.27 -5.88
N LEU A 55 -7.33 -16.52 -5.69
CA LEU A 55 -8.18 -17.58 -5.17
C LEU A 55 -8.63 -17.32 -3.73
N ILE A 56 -7.72 -16.90 -2.87
CA ILE A 56 -8.02 -16.55 -1.48
C ILE A 56 -9.01 -15.38 -1.44
N GLY A 57 -8.86 -14.39 -2.32
CA GLY A 57 -9.72 -13.23 -2.39
C GLY A 57 -11.12 -13.51 -2.93
N LYS A 58 -11.32 -14.56 -3.73
CA LYS A 58 -12.58 -14.90 -4.36
C LYS A 58 -13.73 -15.13 -3.39
N ASN A 59 -13.46 -15.66 -2.21
CA ASN A 59 -14.45 -16.02 -1.19
C ASN A 59 -14.64 -14.93 -0.15
N ARG A 60 -14.22 -13.69 -0.46
CA ARG A 60 -14.27 -12.59 0.48
C ARG A 60 -15.29 -11.53 0.08
N ILE A 61 -15.87 -10.92 1.09
CA ILE A 61 -16.78 -9.78 0.94
C ILE A 61 -16.04 -8.58 0.35
N SER A 62 -14.75 -8.43 0.63
CA SER A 62 -13.94 -7.35 0.07
C SER A 62 -12.58 -7.84 -0.38
N TYR A 63 -12.18 -7.45 -1.58
CA TYR A 63 -10.84 -7.72 -2.10
C TYR A 63 -9.82 -6.86 -1.36
N HIS A 64 -8.76 -7.50 -0.87
CA HIS A 64 -7.65 -6.84 -0.21
C HIS A 64 -6.45 -6.76 -1.16
N ASN A 65 -6.07 -5.55 -1.57
CA ASN A 65 -4.89 -5.36 -2.40
C ASN A 65 -3.60 -5.51 -1.58
N ARG A 66 -2.49 -5.75 -2.27
CA ARG A 66 -1.17 -5.90 -1.66
C ARG A 66 -0.19 -4.81 -2.09
N LEU A 67 -0.69 -3.63 -2.43
CA LEU A 67 0.15 -2.47 -2.72
C LEU A 67 0.96 -2.09 -1.48
N ARG A 68 2.19 -1.66 -1.72
CA ARG A 68 3.09 -1.21 -0.66
C ARG A 68 3.10 0.32 -0.62
N GLU A 69 3.58 0.89 0.47
CA GLU A 69 3.67 2.34 0.64
C GLU A 69 4.36 3.00 -0.57
N CYS A 70 5.48 2.43 -1.02
CA CYS A 70 6.22 2.98 -2.16
C CYS A 70 5.40 3.00 -3.46
N ASP A 71 4.46 2.07 -3.64
CA ASP A 71 3.56 2.07 -4.80
C ASP A 71 2.60 3.26 -4.75
N PHE A 72 2.06 3.59 -3.58
CA PHE A 72 1.23 4.78 -3.38
C PHE A 72 2.02 6.06 -3.62
N LEU A 73 3.23 6.15 -3.07
CA LEU A 73 4.09 7.31 -3.24
C LEU A 73 4.47 7.54 -4.71
N ASN A 74 4.78 6.46 -5.43
CA ASN A 74 5.05 6.54 -6.87
C ASN A 74 3.83 7.00 -7.65
N ALA A 75 2.65 6.50 -7.35
CA ALA A 75 1.42 6.90 -8.03
C ALA A 75 1.11 8.38 -7.78
N LEU A 76 1.29 8.86 -6.57
CA LEU A 76 1.13 10.28 -6.24
C LEU A 76 2.13 11.15 -7.01
N SER A 77 3.40 10.76 -7.02
CA SER A 77 4.46 11.47 -7.73
C SER A 77 4.18 11.54 -9.24
N GLN A 78 3.77 10.41 -9.84
CA GLN A 78 3.43 10.34 -11.27
C GLN A 78 2.23 11.22 -11.63
N ASN A 79 1.37 11.54 -10.68
CA ASN A 79 0.23 12.43 -10.85
C ASN A 79 0.52 13.86 -10.42
N GLY A 80 1.77 14.22 -10.24
CA GLY A 80 2.19 15.61 -9.96
C GLY A 80 2.04 16.02 -8.50
N ALA A 81 1.99 15.08 -7.58
CA ALA A 81 1.93 15.39 -6.15
C ALA A 81 3.32 15.43 -5.54
N GLU A 82 3.51 16.36 -4.60
CA GLU A 82 4.67 16.46 -3.74
C GLU A 82 4.31 15.94 -2.36
N ASN A 83 5.12 15.02 -1.83
CA ASN A 83 4.90 14.47 -0.50
C ASN A 83 5.29 15.48 0.58
N LEU A 84 4.35 15.85 1.43
CA LEU A 84 4.57 16.76 2.55
C LEU A 84 4.86 16.01 3.84
N VAL A 85 4.13 14.91 4.08
CA VAL A 85 4.26 14.07 5.26
C VAL A 85 4.17 12.62 4.83
N VAL A 86 5.11 11.81 5.29
CA VAL A 86 5.05 10.35 5.16
C VAL A 86 5.46 9.76 6.51
N ASN A 87 4.49 9.30 7.28
CA ASN A 87 4.72 8.65 8.56
C ASN A 87 4.32 7.19 8.45
N ASN A 88 5.30 6.29 8.49
CA ASN A 88 5.03 4.86 8.43
C ASN A 88 5.33 4.16 9.75
N VAL A 89 4.77 2.96 9.89
CA VAL A 89 5.02 2.06 11.02
C VAL A 89 5.70 0.81 10.47
N ILE A 90 6.87 0.51 11.04
CA ILE A 90 7.60 -0.73 10.81
C ILE A 90 7.90 -1.31 12.20
N ASP A 91 7.17 -2.35 12.57
CA ASP A 91 7.44 -3.02 13.84
C ASP A 91 8.60 -3.99 13.67
N PRO A 92 9.57 -4.04 14.61
CA PRO A 92 10.72 -4.94 14.51
C PRO A 92 10.38 -6.41 14.26
N PRO A 93 9.35 -7.01 14.90
CA PRO A 93 8.97 -8.39 14.61
C PRO A 93 8.52 -8.60 13.16
N ASP A 94 7.82 -7.63 12.56
CA ASP A 94 7.38 -7.72 11.17
C ASP A 94 8.56 -7.62 10.21
N LEU A 95 9.53 -6.76 10.50
CA LEU A 95 10.75 -6.64 9.71
C LEU A 95 11.57 -7.92 9.75
N ASP A 96 11.74 -8.51 10.94
CA ASP A 96 12.43 -9.78 11.12
C ASP A 96 11.71 -10.90 10.35
N ARG A 97 10.39 -10.90 10.39
CA ARG A 97 9.58 -11.89 9.66
C ARG A 97 9.77 -11.77 8.16
N VAL A 98 9.76 -10.56 7.61
CA VAL A 98 10.01 -10.31 6.17
C VAL A 98 11.39 -10.83 5.77
N ARG A 99 12.42 -10.58 6.57
CA ARG A 99 13.78 -11.03 6.30
C ARG A 99 13.95 -12.54 6.30
N SER A 100 13.14 -13.24 7.08
CA SER A 100 13.22 -14.70 7.24
C SER A 100 12.27 -15.47 6.31
N MET A 101 11.20 -14.81 5.80
CA MET A 101 10.21 -15.49 4.96
C MET A 101 10.60 -15.46 3.48
N ARG A 102 10.06 -16.41 2.73
CA ARG A 102 10.16 -16.40 1.26
C ARG A 102 8.97 -15.63 0.70
N VAL A 103 9.23 -14.42 0.21
CA VAL A 103 8.19 -13.60 -0.43
C VAL A 103 7.93 -14.06 -1.87
N ALA A 104 6.72 -13.82 -2.37
CA ALA A 104 6.38 -14.09 -3.75
C ALA A 104 7.26 -13.27 -4.72
N ASN A 105 7.43 -13.77 -5.94
CA ASN A 105 8.32 -13.15 -6.93
C ASN A 105 8.05 -11.67 -7.16
N ARG A 106 6.78 -11.26 -7.16
CA ARG A 106 6.41 -9.84 -7.38
C ARG A 106 7.02 -8.91 -6.30
N PHE A 107 7.30 -9.43 -5.11
CA PHE A 107 7.81 -8.63 -3.99
C PHE A 107 9.33 -8.65 -3.85
N ARG A 108 10.03 -9.42 -4.67
CA ARG A 108 11.50 -9.53 -4.58
C ARG A 108 12.23 -8.25 -4.96
N ARG A 109 11.60 -7.38 -5.72
CA ARG A 109 12.16 -6.07 -6.11
C ARG A 109 12.14 -5.04 -4.98
N TYR A 110 11.36 -5.30 -3.92
CA TYR A 110 11.27 -4.38 -2.77
C TYR A 110 12.31 -4.71 -1.73
N THR A 111 12.75 -3.68 -0.98
CA THR A 111 13.58 -3.91 0.20
C THR A 111 12.75 -4.54 1.32
N SER A 112 13.42 -5.15 2.29
CA SER A 112 12.74 -5.70 3.46
C SER A 112 11.99 -4.62 4.23
N SER A 113 12.56 -3.43 4.35
CA SER A 113 11.90 -2.30 5.02
C SER A 113 10.63 -1.86 4.28
N GLN A 114 10.67 -1.79 2.95
CA GLN A 114 9.49 -1.46 2.15
C GLN A 114 8.36 -2.47 2.33
N LEU A 115 8.69 -3.74 2.44
CA LEU A 115 7.72 -4.82 2.65
C LEU A 115 7.16 -4.84 4.08
N ALA A 116 7.93 -4.38 5.05
CA ALA A 116 7.56 -4.43 6.46
C ALA A 116 6.70 -3.25 6.92
N VAL A 117 6.46 -2.26 6.08
CA VAL A 117 5.55 -1.15 6.39
C VAL A 117 4.13 -1.70 6.50
N THR A 118 3.53 -1.59 7.68
CA THR A 118 2.18 -2.11 7.95
C THR A 118 1.12 -1.03 8.04
N ARG A 119 1.53 0.23 8.15
CA ARG A 119 0.65 1.38 8.20
C ARG A 119 1.40 2.60 7.69
N SER A 120 0.73 3.48 6.96
CA SER A 120 1.32 4.74 6.51
C SER A 120 0.30 5.87 6.55
N GLU A 121 0.75 7.02 7.02
CA GLU A 121 0.03 8.28 6.94
C GLU A 121 0.72 9.16 5.89
N ILE A 122 -0.01 9.55 4.86
CA ILE A 122 0.53 10.30 3.74
C ILE A 122 -0.28 11.58 3.56
N ALA A 123 0.41 12.73 3.51
CA ALA A 123 -0.15 13.99 3.05
C ALA A 123 0.65 14.43 1.82
N ALA A 124 -0.03 14.70 0.72
CA ALA A 124 0.59 15.11 -0.53
C ALA A 124 -0.13 16.31 -1.13
N LYS A 125 0.64 17.18 -1.78
CA LYS A 125 0.14 18.40 -2.40
C LYS A 125 0.23 18.29 -3.92
N PHE A 126 -0.87 18.53 -4.61
CA PHE A 126 -0.88 18.57 -6.08
C PHE A 126 -0.55 19.98 -6.55
N THR A 127 0.69 20.18 -7.04
CA THR A 127 1.19 21.48 -7.46
C THR A 127 1.16 21.68 -8.98
N ASN A 128 1.27 20.60 -9.76
CA ASN A 128 1.36 20.65 -11.21
C ASN A 128 0.03 20.25 -11.85
N ARG A 129 -1.00 21.06 -11.59
CA ARG A 129 -2.29 20.83 -12.20
C ARG A 129 -2.28 21.40 -13.62
N PRO A 130 -2.67 20.62 -14.66
CA PRO A 130 -2.87 21.19 -15.98
C PRO A 130 -3.91 22.29 -15.92
N ALA A 131 -3.64 23.35 -16.62
CA ALA A 131 -4.58 24.46 -16.73
C ALA A 131 -5.90 24.01 -17.37
#